data_42de08ab33b5834cfefe6698dc67b5d0
#
_entry.id   42de08ab33b5834cfefe6698dc67b5d0
#
_cell.length_a   1.000
_cell.length_b   1.000
_cell.length_c   1.000
_cell.angle_alpha   90.00
_cell.angle_beta   90.00
_cell.angle_gamma   90.00
#
_symmetry.space_group_name_H-M   'P 1'
#
loop_
_entity.id
_entity.type
_entity.pdbx_description
1 polymer ?
#
loop_
_entity_poly.entity_id
_entity_poly.type
_entity_poly.pdbx_seq_one_letter_code
_entity_poly.pdbx_strand_id
1 'polypeptide(L)'
;LEAARGEVPKEERSTKLTAALSLLTDLARQRWLVRVNDADEVEVQRPAGERLDPRREKARIRSQELVKRNEQLREPATRKFIESVVSRRGQQLSVYSLLRDGRELAASLREARALPSEERRAALRAVIDPYLQFVEGDERCEHTRLRLQDIWRYFRHTWTTQYVSTPGRTMAFLVRDRSQPNHPVIGIGALGSPIVQIRERDAWLGWHPEAFMEFVTDSPSAELGVWLNKTI
;
A
#
# COMPACT_ATOMS: atom_id res chain seq x y z
N LEU A 1 5.73 -32.02 16.53
CA LEU A 1 7.17 -32.02 16.15
C LEU A 1 7.69 -33.43 15.78
N GLU A 2 7.15 -34.52 16.34
CA GLU A 2 7.55 -35.89 15.95
C GLU A 2 7.12 -36.26 14.53
N ALA A 3 5.98 -35.78 14.03
CA ALA A 3 5.56 -35.98 12.64
C ALA A 3 6.50 -35.31 11.61
N ALA A 4 7.35 -34.40 12.04
CA ALA A 4 8.35 -33.73 11.19
C ALA A 4 9.72 -34.48 11.17
N ARG A 5 9.86 -35.58 11.90
CA ARG A 5 11.12 -36.37 11.95
C ARG A 5 11.24 -37.42 10.84
N GLY A 6 10.21 -37.68 10.07
CA GLY A 6 10.24 -38.61 8.94
C GLY A 6 10.74 -37.92 7.66
N GLU A 7 11.84 -38.40 7.14
CA GLU A 7 12.32 -38.35 5.73
C GLU A 7 12.31 -37.02 4.92
N VAL A 8 12.15 -35.86 5.55
CA VAL A 8 12.21 -34.57 4.82
C VAL A 8 13.68 -34.13 4.71
N PRO A 9 14.16 -33.74 3.50
CA PRO A 9 15.50 -33.22 3.29
C PRO A 9 15.83 -32.06 4.24
N LYS A 10 17.10 -31.97 4.68
CA LYS A 10 17.53 -31.00 5.69
C LYS A 10 17.22 -29.54 5.31
N GLU A 11 17.32 -29.22 4.03
CA GLU A 11 17.00 -27.89 3.49
C GLU A 11 15.50 -27.58 3.52
N GLU A 12 14.66 -28.54 3.16
CA GLU A 12 13.20 -28.41 3.21
C GLU A 12 12.69 -28.27 4.66
N ARG A 13 13.32 -28.98 5.57
CA ARG A 13 13.09 -28.87 7.01
C ARG A 13 13.43 -27.47 7.54
N SER A 14 14.57 -26.92 7.10
CA SER A 14 15.00 -25.56 7.45
C SER A 14 14.02 -24.50 6.93
N THR A 15 13.56 -24.63 5.68
CA THR A 15 12.61 -23.70 5.07
C THR A 15 11.24 -23.75 5.76
N LYS A 16 10.72 -24.95 6.06
CA LYS A 16 9.46 -25.11 6.78
C LYS A 16 9.54 -24.54 8.20
N LEU A 17 10.66 -24.75 8.90
CA LEU A 17 10.88 -24.21 10.23
C LEU A 17 10.94 -22.66 10.20
N THR A 18 11.66 -22.10 9.23
CA THR A 18 11.74 -20.64 9.05
C THR A 18 10.36 -20.03 8.77
N ALA A 19 9.57 -20.67 7.90
CA ALA A 19 8.21 -20.22 7.61
C ALA A 19 7.30 -20.30 8.84
N ALA A 20 7.38 -21.38 9.59
CA ALA A 20 6.61 -21.56 10.83
C ALA A 20 6.99 -20.50 11.89
N LEU A 21 8.29 -20.24 12.09
CA LEU A 21 8.77 -19.22 13.02
C LEU A 21 8.34 -17.81 12.59
N SER A 22 8.36 -17.50 11.30
CA SER A 22 7.85 -16.23 10.77
C SER A 22 6.36 -16.07 11.07
N LEU A 23 5.56 -17.10 10.80
CA LEU A 23 4.12 -17.09 11.11
C LEU A 23 3.85 -16.89 12.60
N LEU A 24 4.53 -17.65 13.47
CA LEU A 24 4.37 -17.55 14.92
C LEU A 24 4.79 -16.16 15.43
N THR A 25 5.85 -15.59 14.84
CA THR A 25 6.28 -14.23 15.16
C THR A 25 5.22 -13.19 14.78
N ASP A 26 4.61 -13.33 13.60
CA ASP A 26 3.55 -12.42 13.16
C ASP A 26 2.27 -12.57 14.01
N LEU A 27 1.92 -13.78 14.41
CA LEU A 27 0.83 -14.03 15.35
C LEU A 27 1.11 -13.37 16.73
N ALA A 28 2.33 -13.54 17.25
CA ALA A 28 2.73 -12.91 18.50
C ALA A 28 2.69 -11.37 18.42
N ARG A 29 3.14 -10.78 17.31
CA ARG A 29 3.00 -9.33 17.05
C ARG A 29 1.54 -8.88 17.02
N GLN A 30 0.63 -9.73 16.59
CA GLN A 30 -0.81 -9.52 16.62
C GLN A 30 -1.44 -9.85 18.00
N ARG A 31 -0.61 -10.08 19.01
CA ARG A 31 -1.00 -10.40 20.38
C ARG A 31 -1.68 -11.78 20.56
N TRP A 32 -1.46 -12.70 19.65
CA TRP A 32 -1.77 -14.10 19.92
C TRP A 32 -0.79 -14.64 20.94
N LEU A 33 -1.28 -15.40 21.89
CA LEU A 33 -0.43 -16.09 22.85
C LEU A 33 0.15 -17.32 22.17
N VAL A 34 1.47 -17.32 22.01
CA VAL A 34 2.22 -18.46 21.48
C VAL A 34 3.04 -19.02 22.63
N ARG A 35 2.79 -20.26 22.99
CA ARG A 35 3.53 -20.96 24.04
C ARG A 35 3.80 -22.40 23.64
N VAL A 36 4.79 -23.01 24.28
CA VAL A 36 5.03 -24.43 24.18
C VAL A 36 4.35 -25.05 25.41
N ASN A 37 3.52 -26.07 25.20
CA ASN A 37 2.87 -26.83 26.28
C ASN A 37 3.81 -27.88 26.87
N ASP A 38 3.37 -28.56 27.94
CA ASP A 38 4.16 -29.59 28.63
C ASP A 38 4.44 -30.82 27.76
N ALA A 39 3.76 -30.98 26.65
CA ALA A 39 3.95 -32.02 25.64
C ALA A 39 4.92 -31.63 24.51
N ASP A 40 5.65 -30.49 24.64
CA ASP A 40 6.52 -29.92 23.60
C ASP A 40 5.81 -29.53 22.29
N GLU A 41 4.50 -29.25 22.36
CA GLU A 41 3.73 -28.79 21.24
C GLU A 41 3.52 -27.26 21.27
N VAL A 42 3.53 -26.64 20.10
CA VAL A 42 3.27 -25.22 20.00
C VAL A 42 1.76 -24.95 20.06
N GLU A 43 1.34 -24.34 21.15
CA GLU A 43 -0.03 -23.91 21.35
C GLU A 43 -0.19 -22.45 20.97
N VAL A 44 -1.17 -22.16 20.11
CA VAL A 44 -1.50 -20.82 19.66
C VAL A 44 -2.89 -20.48 20.16
N GLN A 45 -2.97 -19.57 21.11
CA GLN A 45 -4.24 -19.10 21.65
C GLN A 45 -4.55 -17.70 21.12
N ARG A 46 -5.78 -17.54 20.67
CA ARG A 46 -6.30 -16.22 20.34
C ARG A 46 -6.22 -15.31 21.57
N PRO A 47 -5.87 -14.02 21.42
CA PRO A 47 -5.94 -13.11 22.56
C PRO A 47 -7.29 -13.30 23.26
N ALA A 48 -7.25 -13.65 24.55
CA ALA A 48 -8.44 -13.76 25.36
C ALA A 48 -9.09 -12.36 25.39
N GLY A 49 -9.95 -12.10 24.44
CA GLY A 49 -10.89 -11.00 24.48
C GLY A 49 -12.17 -11.58 25.03
N GLU A 50 -12.64 -11.10 26.18
CA GLU A 50 -14.08 -11.01 26.37
C GLU A 50 -14.69 -10.76 25.00
N ARG A 51 -15.86 -11.31 24.70
CA ARG A 51 -16.64 -10.92 23.50
C ARG A 51 -16.84 -9.42 23.57
N LEU A 52 -15.81 -8.67 23.17
CA LEU A 52 -15.84 -7.22 23.15
C LEU A 52 -16.97 -6.83 22.22
N ASP A 53 -17.81 -5.93 22.67
CA ASP A 53 -18.74 -5.23 21.80
C ASP A 53 -18.03 -4.93 20.48
N PRO A 54 -18.58 -5.29 19.31
CA PRO A 54 -17.95 -5.07 18.01
C PRO A 54 -17.45 -3.62 17.81
N ARG A 55 -18.06 -2.65 18.48
CA ARG A 55 -17.64 -1.25 18.47
C ARG A 55 -16.31 -1.05 19.22
N ARG A 56 -16.13 -1.68 20.36
CA ARG A 56 -14.88 -1.62 21.14
C ARG A 56 -13.74 -2.32 20.43
N GLU A 57 -14.02 -3.47 19.83
CA GLU A 57 -13.01 -4.20 19.03
C GLU A 57 -12.57 -3.37 17.81
N LYS A 58 -13.51 -2.77 17.11
CA LYS A 58 -13.21 -1.87 15.99
C LYS A 58 -12.39 -0.64 16.43
N ALA A 59 -12.68 -0.07 17.59
CA ALA A 59 -11.90 1.04 18.15
C ALA A 59 -10.47 0.62 18.51
N ARG A 60 -10.32 -0.57 19.08
CA ARG A 60 -9.01 -1.17 19.41
C ARG A 60 -8.16 -1.38 18.16
N ILE A 61 -8.71 -2.00 17.12
CA ILE A 61 -8.02 -2.22 15.84
C ILE A 61 -7.61 -0.89 15.24
N ARG A 62 -8.51 0.10 15.19
CA ARG A 62 -8.19 1.44 14.69
C ARG A 62 -7.02 2.09 15.46
N SER A 63 -7.01 1.97 16.77
CA SER A 63 -5.92 2.51 17.60
C SER A 63 -4.58 1.85 17.27
N GLN A 64 -4.55 0.54 17.08
CA GLN A 64 -3.35 -0.19 16.69
C GLN A 64 -2.85 0.22 15.31
N GLU A 65 -3.74 0.37 14.36
CA GLU A 65 -3.39 0.82 13.00
C GLU A 65 -2.86 2.25 13.00
N LEU A 66 -3.39 3.13 13.83
CA LEU A 66 -2.88 4.48 14.01
C LEU A 66 -1.44 4.49 14.55
N VAL A 67 -1.11 3.58 15.47
CA VAL A 67 0.26 3.43 15.99
C VAL A 67 1.22 3.04 14.86
N LYS A 68 0.87 2.01 14.05
CA LYS A 68 1.67 1.58 12.89
C LYS A 68 1.89 2.73 11.89
N ARG A 69 0.84 3.49 11.59
CA ARG A 69 0.95 4.67 10.73
C ARG A 69 1.92 5.70 11.32
N ASN A 70 1.82 5.97 12.61
CA ASN A 70 2.69 6.94 13.28
C ASN A 70 4.17 6.49 13.26
N GLU A 71 4.43 5.20 13.31
CA GLU A 71 5.79 4.64 13.16
C GLU A 71 6.37 4.95 11.78
N GLN A 72 5.59 4.80 10.70
CA GLN A 72 6.02 5.18 9.35
C GLN A 72 6.39 6.67 9.25
N LEU A 73 5.67 7.53 9.96
CA LEU A 73 5.92 8.98 9.98
C LEU A 73 7.14 9.39 10.81
N ARG A 74 7.71 8.49 11.62
CA ARG A 74 8.91 8.75 12.44
C ARG A 74 10.19 8.68 11.64
N GLU A 75 10.19 8.01 10.51
CA GLU A 75 11.38 7.87 9.66
C GLU A 75 11.87 9.25 9.18
N PRO A 76 13.17 9.57 9.34
CA PRO A 76 13.71 10.89 8.98
C PRO A 76 13.51 11.25 7.50
N ALA A 77 13.65 10.28 6.59
CA ALA A 77 13.43 10.49 5.15
C ALA A 77 11.97 10.84 4.84
N THR A 78 11.03 10.15 5.49
CA THR A 78 9.59 10.42 5.37
C THR A 78 9.23 11.81 5.91
N ARG A 79 9.82 12.22 7.05
CA ARG A 79 9.61 13.57 7.59
C ARG A 79 10.11 14.67 6.65
N LYS A 80 11.34 14.54 6.15
CA LYS A 80 11.90 15.51 5.18
C LYS A 80 11.03 15.61 3.93
N PHE A 81 10.54 14.48 3.45
CA PHE A 81 9.62 14.46 2.31
C PHE A 81 8.32 15.21 2.63
N ILE A 82 7.66 14.92 3.75
CA ILE A 82 6.43 15.60 4.18
C ILE A 82 6.67 17.11 4.32
N GLU A 83 7.74 17.51 4.99
CA GLU A 83 8.13 18.93 5.12
C GLU A 83 8.31 19.60 3.75
N SER A 84 8.87 18.90 2.78
CA SER A 84 9.12 19.44 1.44
C SER A 84 7.83 19.73 0.66
N VAL A 85 6.77 18.92 0.84
CA VAL A 85 5.49 19.09 0.12
C VAL A 85 4.48 19.94 0.88
N VAL A 86 4.66 20.08 2.19
CA VAL A 86 3.84 20.95 3.05
C VAL A 86 4.32 22.39 2.98
N SER A 87 5.64 22.61 2.88
CA SER A 87 6.23 23.95 2.86
C SER A 87 6.00 24.64 1.51
N ARG A 88 5.65 25.94 1.57
CA ARG A 88 5.61 26.78 0.36
C ARG A 88 7.03 27.13 -0.07
N ARG A 89 7.33 27.02 -1.37
CA ARG A 89 8.63 27.38 -1.94
C ARG A 89 8.45 28.12 -3.26
N GLY A 90 8.70 29.42 -3.27
CA GLY A 90 8.49 30.23 -4.47
C GLY A 90 7.04 30.13 -4.96
N GLN A 91 6.86 29.70 -6.21
CA GLN A 91 5.53 29.50 -6.80
C GLN A 91 4.85 28.18 -6.41
N GLN A 92 5.54 27.29 -5.70
CA GLN A 92 4.99 26.04 -5.26
C GLN A 92 4.10 26.25 -4.04
N LEU A 93 2.84 25.84 -4.15
CA LEU A 93 1.91 25.84 -3.03
C LEU A 93 2.03 24.56 -2.20
N SER A 94 1.63 24.65 -0.94
CA SER A 94 1.54 23.50 -0.05
C SER A 94 0.53 22.48 -0.57
N VAL A 95 0.81 21.19 -0.34
CA VAL A 95 -0.16 20.11 -0.58
C VAL A 95 -1.47 20.31 0.19
N TYR A 96 -1.47 21.09 1.27
CA TYR A 96 -2.68 21.43 2.02
C TYR A 96 -3.69 22.23 1.21
N SER A 97 -3.26 22.96 0.18
CA SER A 97 -4.18 23.64 -0.73
C SER A 97 -5.02 22.66 -1.58
N LEU A 98 -4.68 21.37 -1.57
CA LEU A 98 -5.46 20.31 -2.23
C LEU A 98 -6.43 19.60 -1.28
N LEU A 99 -6.56 20.05 -0.04
CA LEU A 99 -7.56 19.55 0.89
C LEU A 99 -8.86 20.32 0.75
N ARG A 100 -9.97 19.62 0.90
CA ARG A 100 -11.31 20.20 0.97
C ARG A 100 -11.82 20.09 2.41
N ASP A 101 -12.55 21.09 2.90
CA ASP A 101 -13.21 20.99 4.19
C ASP A 101 -14.32 19.92 4.11
N GLY A 102 -14.11 18.84 4.85
CA GLY A 102 -15.06 17.72 4.91
C GLY A 102 -16.37 18.07 5.60
N ARG A 103 -16.41 19.11 6.44
CA ARG A 103 -17.63 19.57 7.10
C ARG A 103 -18.54 20.31 6.13
N GLU A 104 -17.97 21.22 5.35
CA GLU A 104 -18.68 21.91 4.26
C GLU A 104 -19.18 20.91 3.23
N LEU A 105 -18.33 19.99 2.79
CA LEU A 105 -18.74 18.94 1.85
C LEU A 105 -19.90 18.11 2.41
N ALA A 106 -19.83 17.71 3.67
CA ALA A 106 -20.88 16.92 4.30
C ALA A 106 -22.21 17.69 4.47
N ALA A 107 -22.15 19.01 4.69
CA ALA A 107 -23.33 19.86 4.75
C ALA A 107 -23.98 19.96 3.36
N SER A 108 -23.21 20.36 2.35
CA SER A 108 -23.69 20.50 0.97
C SER A 108 -24.23 19.19 0.39
N LEU A 109 -23.61 18.04 0.71
CA LEU A 109 -24.12 16.73 0.29
C LEU A 109 -25.47 16.39 0.97
N ARG A 110 -25.65 16.77 2.25
CA ARG A 110 -26.94 16.56 2.94
C ARG A 110 -28.05 17.42 2.32
N GLU A 111 -27.76 18.66 2.04
CA GLU A 111 -28.70 19.57 1.37
C GLU A 111 -29.08 19.06 -0.03
N ALA A 112 -28.10 18.72 -0.85
CA ALA A 112 -28.35 18.18 -2.19
C ALA A 112 -29.15 16.84 -2.13
N ARG A 113 -28.90 16.00 -1.12
CA ARG A 113 -29.61 14.73 -0.93
C ARG A 113 -31.09 14.92 -0.52
N ALA A 114 -31.40 16.02 0.14
CA ALA A 114 -32.77 16.34 0.57
C ALA A 114 -33.68 16.79 -0.58
N LEU A 115 -33.11 17.16 -1.74
CA LEU A 115 -33.87 17.60 -2.90
C LEU A 115 -34.65 16.44 -3.56
N PRO A 116 -35.73 16.76 -4.32
CA PRO A 116 -36.43 15.79 -5.16
C PRO A 116 -35.50 15.07 -6.13
N SER A 117 -35.87 13.86 -6.56
CA SER A 117 -34.99 12.98 -7.38
C SER A 117 -34.51 13.62 -8.67
N GLU A 118 -35.31 14.46 -9.30
CA GLU A 118 -34.97 15.12 -10.57
C GLU A 118 -33.89 16.19 -10.38
N GLU A 119 -33.96 16.98 -9.33
CA GLU A 119 -33.02 18.04 -9.01
C GLU A 119 -31.75 17.52 -8.32
N ARG A 120 -31.88 16.43 -7.58
CA ARG A 120 -30.80 15.84 -6.75
C ARG A 120 -29.53 15.54 -7.52
N ARG A 121 -29.66 14.98 -8.74
CA ARG A 121 -28.50 14.62 -9.55
C ARG A 121 -27.67 15.85 -9.96
N ALA A 122 -28.34 16.90 -10.38
CA ALA A 122 -27.69 18.14 -10.75
C ALA A 122 -27.05 18.81 -9.52
N ALA A 123 -27.76 18.87 -8.40
CA ALA A 123 -27.25 19.40 -7.15
C ALA A 123 -26.02 18.59 -6.62
N LEU A 124 -26.07 17.27 -6.67
CA LEU A 124 -24.92 16.44 -6.27
C LEU A 124 -23.68 16.68 -7.15
N ARG A 125 -23.85 16.84 -8.47
CA ARG A 125 -22.75 17.18 -9.37
C ARG A 125 -22.17 18.59 -9.14
N ALA A 126 -22.99 19.52 -8.71
CA ALA A 126 -22.53 20.86 -8.33
C ALA A 126 -21.72 20.82 -7.02
N VAL A 127 -22.06 19.90 -6.11
CA VAL A 127 -21.34 19.73 -4.83
C VAL A 127 -20.04 18.97 -5.02
N ILE A 128 -20.02 17.92 -5.85
CA ILE A 128 -18.86 17.06 -6.08
C ILE A 128 -18.89 16.52 -7.51
N ASP A 129 -17.81 16.75 -8.25
CA ASP A 129 -17.60 16.24 -9.62
C ASP A 129 -16.27 15.48 -9.69
N PRO A 130 -16.24 14.18 -9.29
CA PRO A 130 -15.01 13.41 -9.21
C PRO A 130 -14.49 13.02 -10.58
N TYR A 131 -13.17 13.08 -10.74
CA TYR A 131 -12.46 12.55 -11.91
C TYR A 131 -11.16 11.88 -11.51
N LEU A 132 -10.66 10.99 -12.36
CA LEU A 132 -9.38 10.31 -12.19
C LEU A 132 -8.29 11.11 -12.89
N GLN A 133 -7.17 11.31 -12.17
CA GLN A 133 -5.93 11.82 -12.72
C GLN A 133 -4.85 10.76 -12.50
N PHE A 134 -4.36 10.17 -13.58
CA PHE A 134 -3.26 9.21 -13.50
C PHE A 134 -1.95 9.91 -13.18
N VAL A 135 -1.08 9.19 -12.47
CA VAL A 135 0.23 9.70 -12.06
C VAL A 135 1.26 9.13 -13.01
N GLU A 136 1.63 9.91 -14.01
CA GLU A 136 2.58 9.49 -15.05
C GLU A 136 3.82 10.38 -15.05
N GLY A 137 4.98 9.77 -15.22
CA GLY A 137 6.25 10.48 -15.36
C GLY A 137 6.49 11.59 -14.34
N ASP A 138 6.93 12.74 -14.82
CA ASP A 138 7.23 13.95 -14.03
C ASP A 138 6.12 15.00 -14.05
N GLU A 139 4.88 14.61 -14.37
CA GLU A 139 3.74 15.51 -14.42
C GLU A 139 3.55 16.27 -13.11
N ARG A 140 3.18 17.55 -13.25
CA ARG A 140 2.97 18.46 -12.12
C ARG A 140 1.53 18.93 -12.03
N CYS A 141 1.07 19.06 -10.80
CA CYS A 141 -0.23 19.65 -10.50
C CYS A 141 -0.23 21.14 -10.95
N GLU A 142 -1.20 21.53 -11.75
CA GLU A 142 -1.35 22.92 -12.24
C GLU A 142 -1.51 23.91 -11.08
N HIS A 143 -2.24 23.52 -10.03
CA HIS A 143 -2.52 24.38 -8.89
C HIS A 143 -1.32 24.51 -7.94
N THR A 144 -0.65 23.40 -7.58
CA THR A 144 0.41 23.42 -6.56
C THR A 144 1.83 23.43 -7.12
N ARG A 145 2.01 23.07 -8.39
CA ARG A 145 3.31 22.81 -9.02
C ARG A 145 4.10 21.65 -8.44
N LEU A 146 3.53 20.94 -7.47
CA LEU A 146 4.08 19.67 -6.97
C LEU A 146 3.96 18.58 -8.04
N ARG A 147 4.90 17.62 -8.06
CA ARG A 147 4.76 16.43 -8.91
C ARG A 147 3.57 15.61 -8.44
N LEU A 148 2.80 15.06 -9.39
CA LEU A 148 1.63 14.23 -9.06
C LEU A 148 2.02 13.02 -8.20
N GLN A 149 3.21 12.45 -8.45
CA GLN A 149 3.74 11.36 -7.65
C GLN A 149 4.00 11.76 -6.20
N ASP A 150 4.49 12.97 -5.96
CA ASP A 150 4.72 13.49 -4.61
C ASP A 150 3.40 13.72 -3.88
N ILE A 151 2.37 14.21 -4.58
CA ILE A 151 1.02 14.36 -4.05
C ILE A 151 0.45 13.00 -3.68
N TRP A 152 0.52 12.02 -4.57
CA TRP A 152 0.04 10.67 -4.32
C TRP A 152 0.77 10.02 -3.14
N ARG A 153 2.10 10.12 -3.11
CA ARG A 153 2.94 9.63 -2.02
C ARG A 153 2.58 10.28 -0.68
N TYR A 154 2.31 11.58 -0.66
CA TYR A 154 1.89 12.28 0.55
C TYR A 154 0.59 11.69 1.11
N PHE A 155 -0.45 11.59 0.29
CA PHE A 155 -1.73 11.02 0.74
C PHE A 155 -1.62 9.53 1.08
N ARG A 156 -0.73 8.80 0.43
CA ARG A 156 -0.48 7.40 0.76
C ARG A 156 0.04 7.21 2.19
N HIS A 157 0.80 8.15 2.73
CA HIS A 157 1.24 8.09 4.12
C HIS A 157 0.09 8.18 5.15
N THR A 158 -1.12 8.48 4.73
CA THR A 158 -2.32 8.36 5.56
C THR A 158 -2.81 6.91 5.72
N TRP A 159 -2.34 5.99 4.85
CA TRP A 159 -2.71 4.58 4.93
C TRP A 159 -1.97 3.90 6.07
N THR A 160 -2.67 2.97 6.73
CA THR A 160 -2.12 2.16 7.81
C THR A 160 -1.47 0.87 7.27
N THR A 161 -1.95 0.39 6.14
CA THR A 161 -1.42 -0.81 5.49
C THR A 161 -0.19 -0.46 4.67
N GLN A 162 0.87 -1.24 4.84
CA GLN A 162 2.05 -1.15 3.98
C GLN A 162 1.68 -1.56 2.56
N TYR A 163 2.09 -0.75 1.61
CA TYR A 163 1.91 -1.01 0.20
C TYR A 163 3.28 -1.21 -0.46
N VAL A 164 3.47 -2.40 -0.98
CA VAL A 164 4.68 -2.71 -1.76
C VAL A 164 4.29 -2.57 -3.24
N SER A 165 4.86 -1.54 -3.89
CA SER A 165 4.67 -1.39 -5.33
C SER A 165 5.68 -2.27 -6.06
N THR A 166 5.22 -2.92 -7.13
CA THR A 166 6.12 -3.59 -8.05
C THR A 166 6.42 -2.63 -9.19
N PRO A 167 7.69 -2.24 -9.40
CA PRO A 167 8.06 -1.34 -10.48
C PRO A 167 7.54 -1.83 -11.84
N GLY A 168 7.03 -0.91 -12.66
CA GLY A 168 6.47 -1.21 -13.99
C GLY A 168 5.13 -1.95 -14.01
N ARG A 169 4.57 -2.32 -12.85
CA ARG A 169 3.29 -3.06 -12.75
C ARG A 169 2.22 -2.33 -11.95
N THR A 170 2.47 -1.09 -11.59
CA THR A 170 1.55 -0.30 -10.78
C THR A 170 1.27 1.02 -11.46
N MET A 171 0.01 1.35 -11.61
CA MET A 171 -0.46 2.62 -12.12
C MET A 171 -1.20 3.36 -11.01
N ALA A 172 -0.57 4.39 -10.49
CA ALA A 172 -1.14 5.23 -9.43
C ALA A 172 -2.10 6.26 -10.00
N PHE A 173 -3.12 6.64 -9.25
CA PHE A 173 -4.04 7.71 -9.63
C PHE A 173 -4.55 8.49 -8.43
N LEU A 174 -4.91 9.74 -8.68
CA LEU A 174 -5.62 10.62 -7.77
C LEU A 174 -7.09 10.66 -8.16
N VAL A 175 -7.98 10.67 -7.19
CA VAL A 175 -9.37 11.03 -7.39
C VAL A 175 -9.50 12.49 -6.98
N ARG A 176 -9.82 13.36 -7.92
CA ARG A 176 -9.91 14.81 -7.71
C ARG A 176 -11.32 15.29 -7.93
N ASP A 177 -11.65 16.44 -7.35
CA ASP A 177 -12.96 17.04 -7.42
C ASP A 177 -12.94 18.30 -8.28
N ARG A 178 -13.59 18.24 -9.44
CA ARG A 178 -13.65 19.36 -10.40
C ARG A 178 -14.63 20.45 -9.96
N SER A 179 -15.50 20.18 -8.98
CA SER A 179 -16.44 21.19 -8.48
C SER A 179 -15.75 22.37 -7.76
N GLN A 180 -14.46 22.23 -7.43
CA GLN A 180 -13.66 23.24 -6.74
C GLN A 180 -12.51 23.74 -7.63
N PRO A 181 -12.18 25.03 -7.62
CA PRO A 181 -11.17 25.61 -8.52
C PRO A 181 -9.75 25.08 -8.30
N ASN A 182 -9.44 24.59 -7.10
CA ASN A 182 -8.15 23.97 -6.75
C ASN A 182 -8.12 22.46 -7.03
N HIS A 183 -9.20 21.87 -7.52
CA HIS A 183 -9.36 20.45 -7.77
C HIS A 183 -8.81 19.60 -6.62
N PRO A 184 -9.38 19.67 -5.40
CA PRO A 184 -8.86 18.97 -4.24
C PRO A 184 -8.82 17.46 -4.44
N VAL A 185 -7.91 16.83 -3.73
CA VAL A 185 -7.80 15.36 -3.72
C VAL A 185 -8.81 14.80 -2.72
N ILE A 186 -9.72 13.97 -3.20
CA ILE A 186 -10.75 13.30 -2.39
C ILE A 186 -10.49 11.81 -2.24
N GLY A 187 -9.53 11.27 -2.97
CA GLY A 187 -9.10 9.88 -2.86
C GLY A 187 -7.83 9.61 -3.63
N ILE A 188 -7.19 8.52 -3.32
CA ILE A 188 -6.07 7.97 -4.07
C ILE A 188 -6.26 6.48 -4.29
N GLY A 189 -5.67 5.97 -5.35
CA GLY A 189 -5.67 4.55 -5.64
C GLY A 189 -4.46 4.15 -6.46
N ALA A 190 -4.33 2.84 -6.64
CA ALA A 190 -3.37 2.27 -7.55
C ALA A 190 -3.95 1.00 -8.17
N LEU A 191 -3.79 0.85 -9.46
CA LEU A 191 -4.06 -0.39 -10.18
C LEU A 191 -2.74 -1.14 -10.28
N GLY A 192 -2.74 -2.40 -9.87
CA GLY A 192 -1.56 -3.26 -9.97
C GLY A 192 -1.92 -4.57 -10.65
N SER A 193 -1.04 -5.07 -11.50
CA SER A 193 -1.20 -6.44 -11.98
C SER A 193 -0.81 -7.41 -10.85
N PRO A 194 -1.55 -8.51 -10.65
CA PRO A 194 -1.17 -9.51 -9.67
C PRO A 194 0.17 -10.13 -10.08
N ILE A 195 1.08 -10.23 -9.12
CA ILE A 195 2.30 -11.01 -9.30
C ILE A 195 1.94 -12.45 -8.98
N VAL A 196 1.59 -13.19 -10.01
CA VAL A 196 1.41 -14.62 -9.89
C VAL A 196 2.71 -15.29 -10.34
N GLN A 197 3.54 -15.71 -9.39
CA GLN A 197 4.64 -16.62 -9.68
C GLN A 197 4.04 -18.03 -9.87
N ILE A 198 4.03 -18.47 -11.11
CA ILE A 198 3.70 -19.85 -11.46
C ILE A 198 5.01 -20.51 -11.81
N ARG A 199 5.56 -21.25 -10.87
CA ARG A 199 6.91 -21.84 -10.94
C ARG A 199 7.15 -22.63 -12.22
N GLU A 200 6.17 -23.41 -12.65
CA GLU A 200 6.22 -24.22 -13.87
C GLU A 200 6.25 -23.35 -15.14
N ARG A 201 5.42 -22.30 -15.17
CA ARG A 201 5.40 -21.34 -16.28
C ARG A 201 6.71 -20.55 -16.34
N ASP A 202 7.19 -20.07 -15.19
CA ASP A 202 8.36 -19.22 -15.12
C ASP A 202 9.63 -20.01 -15.48
N ALA A 203 9.68 -21.29 -15.10
CA ALA A 203 10.74 -22.21 -15.55
C ALA A 203 10.67 -22.47 -17.06
N TRP A 204 9.45 -22.73 -17.61
CA TRP A 204 9.26 -22.94 -19.04
C TRP A 204 9.62 -21.70 -19.88
N LEU A 205 9.35 -20.50 -19.38
CA LEU A 205 9.72 -19.23 -20.04
C LEU A 205 11.19 -18.84 -19.84
N GLY A 206 11.94 -19.59 -19.05
CA GLY A 206 13.33 -19.23 -18.70
C GLY A 206 13.45 -18.05 -17.75
N TRP A 207 12.38 -17.68 -17.03
CA TRP A 207 12.37 -16.58 -16.06
C TRP A 207 12.86 -17.01 -14.67
N HIS A 208 13.30 -18.25 -14.54
CA HIS A 208 13.91 -18.72 -13.31
C HIS A 208 15.32 -18.10 -13.18
N PRO A 209 15.71 -17.55 -12.02
CA PRO A 209 17.04 -16.93 -11.87
C PRO A 209 18.19 -17.86 -12.26
N GLU A 210 18.09 -19.14 -11.91
CA GLU A 210 19.11 -20.14 -12.24
C GLU A 210 19.19 -20.37 -13.76
N ALA A 211 18.06 -20.55 -14.43
CA ALA A 211 18.02 -20.74 -15.88
C ALA A 211 18.49 -19.49 -16.64
N PHE A 212 18.20 -18.31 -16.13
CA PHE A 212 18.69 -17.06 -16.69
C PHE A 212 20.20 -16.92 -16.51
N MET A 213 20.75 -17.25 -15.33
CA MET A 213 22.19 -17.24 -15.07
C MET A 213 22.93 -18.25 -15.93
N GLU A 214 22.38 -19.45 -16.13
CA GLU A 214 22.93 -20.46 -17.02
C GLU A 214 22.93 -19.95 -18.48
N PHE A 215 21.84 -19.38 -18.96
CA PHE A 215 21.75 -18.77 -20.29
C PHE A 215 22.79 -17.65 -20.48
N VAL A 216 22.96 -16.77 -19.49
CA VAL A 216 23.95 -15.68 -19.55
C VAL A 216 25.41 -16.22 -19.56
N THR A 217 25.63 -17.31 -18.84
CA THR A 217 26.95 -17.95 -18.74
C THR A 217 27.32 -18.70 -20.04
N ASP A 218 26.33 -19.41 -20.59
CA ASP A 218 26.55 -20.24 -21.80
C ASP A 218 26.52 -19.45 -23.11
N SER A 219 25.92 -18.27 -23.11
CA SER A 219 25.79 -17.41 -24.29
C SER A 219 26.29 -15.99 -24.01
N PRO A 220 27.56 -15.79 -23.66
CA PRO A 220 28.09 -14.46 -23.38
C PRO A 220 28.14 -13.64 -24.69
N SER A 221 27.21 -12.69 -24.85
CA SER A 221 27.24 -11.74 -25.95
C SER A 221 27.46 -10.31 -25.44
N ALA A 222 28.21 -9.52 -26.24
CA ALA A 222 28.40 -8.11 -25.93
C ALA A 222 27.06 -7.33 -25.89
N GLU A 223 26.09 -7.74 -26.72
CA GLU A 223 24.76 -7.15 -26.76
C GLU A 223 23.97 -7.42 -25.48
N LEU A 224 24.07 -8.63 -24.93
CA LEU A 224 23.44 -8.98 -23.65
C LEU A 224 24.06 -8.17 -22.50
N GLY A 225 25.38 -7.96 -22.52
CA GLY A 225 26.06 -7.10 -21.54
C GLY A 225 25.60 -5.64 -21.61
N VAL A 226 25.44 -5.11 -22.83
CA VAL A 226 24.90 -3.75 -23.04
C VAL A 226 23.44 -3.64 -22.58
N TRP A 227 22.64 -4.67 -22.84
CA TRP A 227 21.24 -4.70 -22.41
C TRP A 227 21.14 -4.76 -20.89
N LEU A 228 21.89 -5.61 -20.22
CA LEU A 228 21.93 -5.70 -18.75
C LEU A 228 22.32 -4.36 -18.12
N ASN A 229 23.35 -3.70 -18.62
CA ASN A 229 23.80 -2.39 -18.11
C ASN A 229 22.80 -1.25 -18.33
N LYS A 230 21.86 -1.39 -19.25
CA LYS A 230 20.78 -0.40 -19.47
C LYS A 230 19.54 -0.67 -18.62
N THR A 231 19.39 -1.89 -18.11
CA THR A 231 18.15 -2.33 -17.46
C THR A 231 18.30 -2.39 -15.93
N ILE A 232 19.52 -2.40 -15.41
CA ILE A 232 19.87 -2.31 -14.00
C ILE A 232 20.27 -0.88 -13.65
#